data_95e7501044c91ee77f0ef9c5c5a1b5c4
#
_entry.id   95e7501044c91ee77f0ef9c5c5a1b5c4
#
_cell.length_a   1.000
_cell.length_b   1.000
_cell.length_c   1.000
_cell.angle_alpha   90.00
_cell.angle_beta   90.00
_cell.angle_gamma   90.00
#
_symmetry.space_group_name_H-M   'P 1'
#
loop_
_entity.id
_entity.type
_entity.pdbx_description
1 polymer ?
#
loop_
_entity_poly.entity_id
_entity_poly.type
_entity_poly.pdbx_seq_one_letter_code
_entity_poly.pdbx_strand_id
1 'polypeptide(L)'
;MKTVEEYYDVVVVGAGHAGCEAALAAARLGCETIIFTVSMNSVALMPCNPNIGGSSKGHLVKEIDALGGGMGKNIDKTYIQSKMLNKSKGPAVHSLRAQADKDAYSMTMRYTLQNTDNLTLRQAEVTELIVEDGVIKGVKTFSGAIYHAKTVVLATGTYLKARCLYGEVVNYTGPNGLQAANYLSQSLKDNGVELYRFKTGTPARIDKRSVNFDVMEEQFGDEKIVPFSFTNKEEDIKREQISCWLTYTNEETHKIIRDNLDRSPIYAGVIEGTGPRYCPSIEDKVVRFADRKRHQLFIEPEGEFTNEMYVGGMSSSLPEDVQYAMYRTVKGLENVKIIRNAYAIEYDCINPNQLKLSLEFRNIQGLFSGGQFNGSSGYEEAACQGLIAGINAARKCLGKDPVILDRSQAYIGVLIDDLVTKENHEPYRMMTSRAEYRLLLRQDNADMRLTPIGHEIGLIDDERYDKFLLKKEQIEKEIERLKHVNIGANKTVQELLESLGSTKLNSGSTLEELIKRPELNYECLAPIDPDREPLDDDVAEQININIKYEGYIKRQLQQVEQFKKMENKLIPDTINYDEVHNLRTEAVQKLKAVHPHSVGQASRISGVSPSDISVLMIYMEQMRHRK
;
A
#
# COMPACT_ATOMS: atom_id res chain seq x y z
N MET A 1 -0.67 -3.95 -44.90
CA MET A 1 0.36 -4.35 -43.88
C MET A 1 -0.19 -5.55 -43.14
N LYS A 2 0.64 -6.56 -42.84
CA LYS A 2 0.20 -7.65 -41.94
C LYS A 2 0.16 -7.07 -40.52
N THR A 3 -0.97 -7.21 -39.83
CA THR A 3 -1.11 -6.87 -38.40
C THR A 3 -0.29 -7.87 -37.59
N VAL A 4 0.45 -7.42 -36.60
CA VAL A 4 1.08 -8.28 -35.61
C VAL A 4 0.00 -8.79 -34.66
N GLU A 5 -0.10 -10.10 -34.51
CA GLU A 5 -1.03 -10.73 -33.57
C GLU A 5 -0.25 -11.72 -32.70
N GLU A 6 -0.41 -11.60 -31.38
CA GLU A 6 0.22 -12.47 -30.38
C GLU A 6 -0.85 -12.94 -29.38
N TYR A 7 -0.58 -14.07 -28.70
CA TYR A 7 -1.52 -14.70 -27.76
C TYR A 7 -0.85 -14.93 -26.43
N TYR A 8 -1.52 -14.51 -25.37
CA TYR A 8 -1.10 -14.64 -23.98
C TYR A 8 -2.25 -15.11 -23.08
N ASP A 9 -1.93 -15.62 -21.90
CA ASP A 9 -2.95 -15.88 -20.88
C ASP A 9 -3.36 -14.59 -20.20
N VAL A 10 -2.38 -13.76 -19.82
CA VAL A 10 -2.58 -12.51 -19.08
C VAL A 10 -1.86 -11.36 -19.76
N VAL A 11 -2.58 -10.28 -20.04
CA VAL A 11 -2.02 -8.99 -20.45
C VAL A 11 -2.10 -8.01 -19.28
N VAL A 12 -0.98 -7.34 -18.97
CA VAL A 12 -0.92 -6.28 -17.96
C VAL A 12 -0.62 -4.95 -18.63
N VAL A 13 -1.44 -3.93 -18.39
CA VAL A 13 -1.33 -2.60 -19.00
C VAL A 13 -0.81 -1.60 -17.98
N GLY A 14 0.46 -1.22 -18.12
CA GLY A 14 1.19 -0.33 -17.22
C GLY A 14 2.17 -1.08 -16.32
N ALA A 15 3.42 -0.65 -16.27
CA ALA A 15 4.50 -1.24 -15.49
C ALA A 15 4.91 -0.37 -14.27
N GLY A 16 3.93 0.29 -13.62
CA GLY A 16 4.08 0.86 -12.29
C GLY A 16 4.07 -0.23 -11.21
N HIS A 17 4.04 0.16 -9.92
CA HIS A 17 4.08 -0.80 -8.82
C HIS A 17 2.98 -1.86 -8.89
N ALA A 18 1.76 -1.47 -9.26
CA ALA A 18 0.65 -2.41 -9.44
C ALA A 18 0.89 -3.39 -10.59
N GLY A 19 1.32 -2.89 -11.75
CA GLY A 19 1.55 -3.74 -12.92
C GLY A 19 2.70 -4.71 -12.72
N CYS A 20 3.78 -4.28 -12.07
CA CYS A 20 4.92 -5.16 -11.75
C CYS A 20 4.49 -6.33 -10.88
N GLU A 21 3.76 -6.07 -9.79
CA GLU A 21 3.27 -7.14 -8.91
C GLU A 21 2.26 -8.06 -9.62
N ALA A 22 1.35 -7.49 -10.43
CA ALA A 22 0.39 -8.28 -11.19
C ALA A 22 1.07 -9.22 -12.19
N ALA A 23 2.04 -8.70 -12.95
CA ALA A 23 2.76 -9.49 -13.96
C ALA A 23 3.62 -10.59 -13.34
N LEU A 24 4.36 -10.25 -12.25
CA LEU A 24 5.16 -11.23 -11.52
C LEU A 24 4.29 -12.35 -10.95
N ALA A 25 3.14 -12.00 -10.35
CA ALA A 25 2.22 -12.99 -9.80
C ALA A 25 1.67 -13.92 -10.89
N ALA A 26 1.18 -13.36 -11.99
CA ALA A 26 0.61 -14.15 -13.08
C ALA A 26 1.64 -15.09 -13.73
N ALA A 27 2.83 -14.59 -14.02
CA ALA A 27 3.90 -15.37 -14.65
C ALA A 27 4.40 -16.50 -13.73
N ARG A 28 4.60 -16.22 -12.44
CA ARG A 28 5.03 -17.21 -11.44
C ARG A 28 3.99 -18.29 -11.17
N LEU A 29 2.72 -18.01 -11.43
CA LEU A 29 1.64 -18.99 -11.39
C LEU A 29 1.55 -19.82 -12.67
N GLY A 30 2.48 -19.63 -13.62
CA GLY A 30 2.60 -20.42 -14.84
C GLY A 30 1.77 -19.90 -16.01
N CYS A 31 1.26 -18.67 -15.97
CA CYS A 31 0.55 -18.04 -17.08
C CYS A 31 1.53 -17.32 -18.01
N GLU A 32 1.41 -17.54 -19.32
CA GLU A 32 2.10 -16.72 -20.34
C GLU A 32 1.60 -15.29 -20.24
N THR A 33 2.48 -14.39 -19.80
CA THR A 33 2.14 -13.03 -19.41
C THR A 33 2.93 -12.00 -20.22
N ILE A 34 2.27 -10.95 -20.68
CA ILE A 34 2.92 -9.76 -21.23
C ILE A 34 2.54 -8.52 -20.43
N ILE A 35 3.54 -7.69 -20.12
CA ILE A 35 3.33 -6.39 -19.47
C ILE A 35 3.78 -5.26 -20.39
N PHE A 36 2.91 -4.26 -20.56
CA PHE A 36 3.15 -3.07 -21.36
C PHE A 36 3.56 -1.88 -20.51
N THR A 37 4.49 -1.08 -21.04
CA THR A 37 4.86 0.22 -20.49
C THR A 37 5.01 1.25 -21.59
N VAL A 38 4.71 2.52 -21.33
CA VAL A 38 4.97 3.61 -22.27
C VAL A 38 6.46 3.95 -22.37
N SER A 39 7.25 3.56 -21.36
CA SER A 39 8.70 3.74 -21.34
C SER A 39 9.37 2.69 -20.47
N MET A 40 10.44 2.09 -20.94
CA MET A 40 11.27 1.16 -20.14
C MET A 40 11.87 1.83 -18.90
N ASN A 41 12.06 3.16 -18.94
CA ASN A 41 12.58 3.93 -17.81
C ASN A 41 11.50 4.29 -16.77
N SER A 42 10.23 3.89 -16.99
CA SER A 42 9.14 4.13 -16.05
C SER A 42 8.70 2.87 -15.28
N VAL A 43 9.43 1.77 -15.44
CA VAL A 43 9.15 0.54 -14.68
C VAL A 43 9.36 0.79 -13.19
N ALA A 44 8.32 0.55 -12.40
CA ALA A 44 8.30 0.81 -10.95
C ALA A 44 8.82 2.22 -10.56
N LEU A 45 8.57 3.22 -11.42
CA LEU A 45 9.00 4.59 -11.20
C LEU A 45 8.36 5.16 -9.93
N MET A 46 9.16 5.92 -9.16
CA MET A 46 8.71 6.68 -7.99
C MET A 46 8.64 8.19 -8.34
N PRO A 47 7.59 8.65 -9.01
CA PRO A 47 7.53 10.04 -9.50
C PRO A 47 7.28 11.07 -8.39
N CYS A 48 6.85 10.64 -7.22
CA CYS A 48 6.65 11.47 -6.04
C CYS A 48 7.78 11.24 -5.02
N ASN A 49 7.47 10.82 -3.79
CA ASN A 49 8.46 10.62 -2.73
C ASN A 49 9.37 9.42 -2.99
N PRO A 50 10.63 9.46 -2.52
CA PRO A 50 11.57 8.36 -2.66
C PRO A 50 11.46 7.32 -1.53
N ASN A 51 10.25 7.02 -1.07
CA ASN A 51 10.05 6.19 0.12
C ASN A 51 9.15 5.00 -0.17
N ILE A 52 9.49 3.85 0.43
CA ILE A 52 8.63 2.67 0.57
C ILE A 52 8.34 2.46 2.05
N GLY A 53 7.08 2.15 2.39
CA GLY A 53 6.64 1.96 3.77
C GLY A 53 6.21 3.25 4.47
N GLY A 54 6.27 3.24 5.79
CA GLY A 54 5.70 4.27 6.65
C GLY A 54 4.40 3.83 7.31
N SER A 55 3.74 4.71 8.07
CA SER A 55 2.54 4.37 8.84
C SER A 55 1.47 3.70 7.98
N SER A 56 1.03 2.51 8.37
CA SER A 56 0.15 1.58 7.63
C SER A 56 0.73 1.01 6.33
N LYS A 57 1.65 1.68 5.69
CA LYS A 57 2.23 1.27 4.40
C LYS A 57 3.28 0.17 4.58
N GLY A 58 4.09 0.23 5.65
CA GLY A 58 4.97 -0.87 6.02
C GLY A 58 4.23 -2.18 6.23
N HIS A 59 3.00 -2.12 6.76
CA HIS A 59 2.11 -3.28 6.87
C HIS A 59 1.77 -3.87 5.50
N LEU A 60 1.39 -3.02 4.53
CA LEU A 60 1.09 -3.47 3.17
C LEU A 60 2.30 -4.14 2.49
N VAL A 61 3.50 -3.56 2.62
CA VAL A 61 4.72 -4.16 2.03
C VAL A 61 5.04 -5.52 2.64
N LYS A 62 4.92 -5.65 3.96
CA LYS A 62 5.09 -6.93 4.65
C LYS A 62 4.05 -7.97 4.22
N GLU A 63 2.81 -7.56 4.00
CA GLU A 63 1.74 -8.43 3.51
C GLU A 63 1.96 -8.84 2.05
N ILE A 64 2.42 -7.92 1.19
CA ILE A 64 2.84 -8.23 -0.20
C ILE A 64 3.94 -9.29 -0.19
N ASP A 65 4.97 -9.12 0.62
CA ASP A 65 6.06 -10.09 0.71
C ASP A 65 5.59 -11.45 1.26
N ALA A 66 4.76 -11.44 2.30
CA ALA A 66 4.21 -12.66 2.91
C ALA A 66 3.37 -13.49 1.93
N LEU A 67 2.77 -12.86 0.92
CA LEU A 67 2.04 -13.52 -0.17
C LEU A 67 2.94 -13.95 -1.35
N GLY A 68 4.22 -13.57 -1.35
CA GLY A 68 5.16 -13.89 -2.43
C GLY A 68 5.40 -12.78 -3.44
N GLY A 69 4.93 -11.54 -3.15
CA GLY A 69 5.19 -10.37 -4.00
C GLY A 69 6.65 -9.90 -3.99
N GLY A 70 6.97 -8.92 -4.82
CA GLY A 70 8.34 -8.49 -5.11
C GLY A 70 8.79 -7.21 -4.41
N MET A 71 7.88 -6.34 -3.98
CA MET A 71 8.20 -4.99 -3.47
C MET A 71 9.14 -5.03 -2.24
N GLY A 72 8.88 -5.92 -1.28
CA GLY A 72 9.73 -6.07 -0.09
C GLY A 72 11.15 -6.46 -0.42
N LYS A 73 11.34 -7.44 -1.30
CA LYS A 73 12.67 -7.88 -1.76
C LYS A 73 13.38 -6.79 -2.56
N ASN A 74 12.63 -6.01 -3.36
CA ASN A 74 13.21 -4.97 -4.19
C ASN A 74 13.71 -3.78 -3.34
N ILE A 75 12.93 -3.34 -2.35
CA ILE A 75 13.38 -2.25 -1.47
C ILE A 75 14.53 -2.66 -0.57
N ASP A 76 14.57 -3.90 -0.06
CA ASP A 76 15.69 -4.41 0.74
C ASP A 76 17.03 -4.38 -0.02
N LYS A 77 16.99 -4.52 -1.35
CA LYS A 77 18.18 -4.41 -2.23
C LYS A 77 18.58 -2.97 -2.54
N THR A 78 17.68 -2.00 -2.42
CA THR A 78 17.85 -0.67 -3.01
C THR A 78 17.58 0.49 -2.05
N TYR A 79 17.36 0.21 -0.76
CA TYR A 79 17.22 1.26 0.23
C TYR A 79 18.56 1.98 0.48
N ILE A 80 18.48 3.27 0.81
CA ILE A 80 19.62 4.09 1.23
C ILE A 80 19.48 4.55 2.69
N GLN A 81 18.31 4.42 3.28
CA GLN A 81 18.06 4.62 4.71
C GLN A 81 16.86 3.77 5.14
N SER A 82 16.93 3.19 6.33
CA SER A 82 15.83 2.43 6.94
C SER A 82 15.52 2.92 8.34
N LYS A 83 14.23 2.98 8.68
CA LYS A 83 13.77 3.46 9.99
C LYS A 83 12.45 2.81 10.40
N MET A 84 12.38 2.34 11.65
CA MET A 84 11.13 1.91 12.26
C MET A 84 10.40 3.11 12.88
N LEU A 85 9.23 3.42 12.36
CA LEU A 85 8.38 4.50 12.86
C LEU A 85 7.50 4.03 14.02
N ASN A 86 7.09 4.97 14.87
CA ASN A 86 6.18 4.73 16.00
C ASN A 86 6.71 3.76 17.08
N LYS A 87 8.03 3.62 17.24
CA LYS A 87 8.65 2.74 18.27
C LYS A 87 8.15 3.02 19.69
N SER A 88 7.79 4.28 20.02
CA SER A 88 7.25 4.66 21.31
C SER A 88 5.78 4.28 21.54
N LYS A 89 5.12 3.76 20.51
CA LYS A 89 3.73 3.28 20.55
C LYS A 89 3.71 1.76 20.57
N GLY A 90 2.55 1.16 20.79
CA GLY A 90 2.44 -0.30 20.79
C GLY A 90 2.68 -0.95 19.41
N PRO A 91 2.93 -2.28 19.35
CA PRO A 91 3.32 -3.00 18.14
C PRO A 91 2.29 -2.92 17.00
N ALA A 92 1.03 -2.68 17.32
CA ALA A 92 -0.05 -2.51 16.33
C ALA A 92 0.16 -1.37 15.33
N VAL A 93 1.08 -0.43 15.59
CA VAL A 93 1.36 0.73 14.74
C VAL A 93 2.84 0.92 14.41
N HIS A 94 3.72 0.01 14.86
CA HIS A 94 5.09 -0.03 14.38
C HIS A 94 5.07 -0.12 12.86
N SER A 95 5.84 0.70 12.18
CA SER A 95 5.79 0.77 10.72
C SER A 95 7.17 1.01 10.15
N LEU A 96 7.65 0.07 9.37
CA LEU A 96 8.92 0.17 8.68
C LEU A 96 8.82 1.16 7.53
N ARG A 97 9.84 2.02 7.38
CA ARG A 97 10.00 2.96 6.26
C ARG A 97 11.42 2.91 5.75
N ALA A 98 11.57 2.81 4.44
CA ALA A 98 12.86 2.92 3.78
C ALA A 98 12.86 4.08 2.78
N GLN A 99 13.96 4.83 2.78
CA GLN A 99 14.33 5.74 1.71
C GLN A 99 14.95 4.89 0.60
N ALA A 100 14.43 5.00 -0.62
CA ALA A 100 14.91 4.26 -1.77
C ALA A 100 15.92 5.09 -2.60
N ASP A 101 16.92 4.40 -3.16
CA ASP A 101 17.53 4.85 -4.40
C ASP A 101 16.53 4.58 -5.54
N LYS A 102 15.92 5.63 -6.09
CA LYS A 102 14.86 5.49 -7.09
C LYS A 102 15.30 4.80 -8.37
N ASP A 103 16.50 5.14 -8.83
CA ASP A 103 17.03 4.60 -10.08
C ASP A 103 17.40 3.14 -9.90
N ALA A 104 18.06 2.79 -8.80
CA ALA A 104 18.37 1.42 -8.45
C ALA A 104 17.10 0.58 -8.25
N TYR A 105 16.05 1.14 -7.60
CA TYR A 105 14.78 0.47 -7.39
C TYR A 105 14.09 0.13 -8.71
N SER A 106 13.99 1.10 -9.63
CA SER A 106 13.42 0.93 -10.97
C SER A 106 14.22 -0.07 -11.80
N MET A 107 15.54 0.06 -11.82
CA MET A 107 16.44 -0.82 -12.55
C MET A 107 16.35 -2.27 -12.06
N THR A 108 16.35 -2.47 -10.74
CA THR A 108 16.27 -3.81 -10.12
C THR A 108 14.92 -4.47 -10.41
N MET A 109 13.81 -3.72 -10.33
CA MET A 109 12.49 -4.26 -10.67
C MET A 109 12.40 -4.60 -12.15
N ARG A 110 12.92 -3.74 -13.03
CA ARG A 110 12.96 -4.02 -14.47
C ARG A 110 13.77 -5.28 -14.78
N TYR A 111 14.93 -5.44 -14.13
CA TYR A 111 15.74 -6.65 -14.25
C TYR A 111 14.97 -7.89 -13.77
N THR A 112 14.25 -7.79 -12.66
CA THR A 112 13.42 -8.89 -12.14
C THR A 112 12.33 -9.29 -13.14
N LEU A 113 11.62 -8.32 -13.73
CA LEU A 113 10.59 -8.61 -14.75
C LEU A 113 11.20 -9.32 -15.98
N GLN A 114 12.35 -8.84 -16.47
CA GLN A 114 13.01 -9.39 -17.66
C GLN A 114 13.59 -10.79 -17.46
N ASN A 115 13.83 -11.20 -16.21
CA ASN A 115 14.39 -12.51 -15.86
C ASN A 115 13.39 -13.42 -15.13
N THR A 116 12.10 -13.10 -15.21
CA THR A 116 11.04 -13.98 -14.73
C THR A 116 10.52 -14.82 -15.89
N ASP A 117 10.49 -16.14 -15.71
CA ASP A 117 9.95 -17.06 -16.68
C ASP A 117 8.48 -16.76 -17.01
N ASN A 118 8.04 -17.05 -18.23
CA ASN A 118 6.69 -16.78 -18.74
C ASN A 118 6.29 -15.28 -18.74
N LEU A 119 7.26 -14.36 -18.67
CA LEU A 119 6.99 -12.92 -18.62
C LEU A 119 7.71 -12.15 -19.72
N THR A 120 6.94 -11.46 -20.57
CA THR A 120 7.45 -10.53 -21.59
C THR A 120 7.20 -9.09 -21.17
N LEU A 121 8.26 -8.29 -21.08
CA LEU A 121 8.16 -6.84 -20.86
C LEU A 121 8.29 -6.11 -22.20
N ARG A 122 7.28 -5.30 -22.56
CA ARG A 122 7.22 -4.60 -23.84
C ARG A 122 6.91 -3.11 -23.70
N GLN A 123 7.66 -2.29 -24.43
CA GLN A 123 7.34 -0.87 -24.56
C GLN A 123 6.33 -0.66 -25.69
N ALA A 124 5.10 -0.33 -25.35
CA ALA A 124 4.05 0.14 -26.25
C ALA A 124 2.93 0.81 -25.46
N GLU A 125 2.22 1.76 -26.08
CA GLU A 125 0.97 2.30 -25.56
C GLU A 125 -0.20 1.42 -25.97
N VAL A 126 -0.96 0.90 -24.99
CA VAL A 126 -2.23 0.22 -25.23
C VAL A 126 -3.32 1.28 -25.38
N THR A 127 -4.05 1.21 -26.49
CA THR A 127 -5.04 2.24 -26.85
C THR A 127 -6.48 1.76 -26.83
N GLU A 128 -6.71 0.45 -26.99
CA GLU A 128 -8.05 -0.12 -27.08
C GLU A 128 -8.14 -1.46 -26.32
N LEU A 129 -9.29 -1.69 -25.70
CA LEU A 129 -9.71 -3.00 -25.21
C LEU A 129 -10.49 -3.73 -26.32
N ILE A 130 -10.27 -5.01 -26.47
CA ILE A 130 -11.05 -5.87 -27.34
C ILE A 130 -12.03 -6.63 -26.44
N VAL A 131 -13.31 -6.27 -26.50
CA VAL A 131 -14.38 -6.87 -25.68
C VAL A 131 -15.45 -7.40 -26.62
N GLU A 132 -15.84 -8.65 -26.41
CA GLU A 132 -16.92 -9.32 -27.17
C GLU A 132 -17.93 -9.90 -26.16
N ASP A 133 -19.20 -9.56 -26.31
CA ASP A 133 -20.29 -10.05 -25.44
C ASP A 133 -20.01 -9.90 -23.93
N GLY A 134 -19.38 -8.78 -23.53
CA GLY A 134 -19.03 -8.51 -22.14
C GLY A 134 -17.83 -9.31 -21.60
N VAL A 135 -17.06 -9.95 -22.48
CA VAL A 135 -15.85 -10.71 -22.15
C VAL A 135 -14.64 -10.08 -22.82
N ILE A 136 -13.57 -9.84 -22.03
CA ILE A 136 -12.29 -9.36 -22.57
C ILE A 136 -11.67 -10.43 -23.49
N LYS A 137 -11.14 -10.01 -24.64
CA LYS A 137 -10.44 -10.87 -25.61
C LYS A 137 -9.00 -10.46 -25.84
N GLY A 138 -8.61 -9.29 -25.38
CA GLY A 138 -7.27 -8.76 -25.57
C GLY A 138 -7.21 -7.26 -25.61
N VAL A 139 -6.09 -6.75 -26.13
CA VAL A 139 -5.83 -5.32 -26.26
C VAL A 139 -5.21 -5.01 -27.63
N LYS A 140 -5.32 -3.74 -28.04
CA LYS A 140 -4.66 -3.23 -29.23
C LYS A 140 -3.73 -2.09 -28.85
N THR A 141 -2.57 -2.04 -29.43
CA THR A 141 -1.57 -0.98 -29.22
C THR A 141 -1.71 0.16 -30.24
N PHE A 142 -1.08 1.28 -29.94
CA PHE A 142 -1.06 2.46 -30.80
C PHE A 142 -0.54 2.16 -32.24
N SER A 143 0.41 1.23 -32.37
CA SER A 143 0.91 0.78 -33.67
C SER A 143 -0.04 -0.15 -34.44
N GLY A 144 -1.20 -0.50 -33.84
CA GLY A 144 -2.20 -1.38 -34.44
C GLY A 144 -1.97 -2.87 -34.20
N ALA A 145 -0.95 -3.28 -33.42
CA ALA A 145 -0.74 -4.68 -33.05
C ALA A 145 -1.82 -5.14 -32.07
N ILE A 146 -2.25 -6.39 -32.20
CA ILE A 146 -3.30 -7.03 -31.39
C ILE A 146 -2.65 -8.09 -30.50
N TYR A 147 -2.99 -8.05 -29.22
CA TYR A 147 -2.56 -9.02 -28.22
C TYR A 147 -3.80 -9.68 -27.61
N HIS A 148 -4.07 -10.88 -28.06
CA HIS A 148 -5.16 -11.70 -27.55
C HIS A 148 -4.84 -12.18 -26.13
N ALA A 149 -5.83 -12.17 -25.23
CA ALA A 149 -5.66 -12.61 -23.86
C ALA A 149 -6.95 -13.18 -23.27
N LYS A 150 -6.79 -14.12 -22.34
CA LYS A 150 -7.91 -14.64 -21.53
C LYS A 150 -8.31 -13.66 -20.45
N THR A 151 -7.33 -12.91 -19.90
CA THR A 151 -7.55 -11.86 -18.90
C THR A 151 -6.64 -10.67 -19.15
N VAL A 152 -7.10 -9.49 -18.72
CA VAL A 152 -6.35 -8.23 -18.80
C VAL A 152 -6.37 -7.55 -17.43
N VAL A 153 -5.22 -7.03 -16.99
CA VAL A 153 -5.09 -6.23 -15.76
C VAL A 153 -4.71 -4.81 -16.13
N LEU A 154 -5.56 -3.83 -15.79
CA LEU A 154 -5.29 -2.42 -15.97
C LEU A 154 -4.57 -1.84 -14.75
N ALA A 155 -3.36 -1.31 -14.96
CA ALA A 155 -2.50 -0.74 -13.93
C ALA A 155 -1.87 0.58 -14.42
N THR A 156 -2.69 1.46 -14.99
CA THR A 156 -2.26 2.64 -15.75
C THR A 156 -1.79 3.81 -14.88
N GLY A 157 -1.94 3.72 -13.56
CA GLY A 157 -1.41 4.71 -12.61
C GLY A 157 -1.97 6.10 -12.85
N THR A 158 -1.07 7.07 -13.09
CA THR A 158 -1.40 8.48 -13.33
C THR A 158 -1.21 8.91 -14.78
N TYR A 159 -1.20 7.97 -15.73
CA TYR A 159 -0.84 8.26 -17.14
C TYR A 159 -2.03 8.49 -18.05
N LEU A 160 -3.25 8.01 -17.69
CA LEU A 160 -4.42 8.18 -18.56
C LEU A 160 -4.87 9.64 -18.63
N LYS A 161 -4.86 10.20 -19.84
CA LYS A 161 -5.14 11.63 -20.13
C LYS A 161 -4.47 12.56 -19.13
N ALA A 162 -3.22 12.23 -18.80
CA ALA A 162 -2.45 12.97 -17.82
C ALA A 162 -2.11 14.35 -18.32
N ARG A 163 -2.18 15.35 -17.42
CA ARG A 163 -1.62 16.69 -17.61
C ARG A 163 -0.95 17.17 -16.33
N CYS A 164 0.24 17.75 -16.48
CA CYS A 164 1.00 18.35 -15.39
C CYS A 164 0.84 19.87 -15.43
N LEU A 165 0.53 20.47 -14.27
CA LEU A 165 0.19 21.89 -14.15
C LEU A 165 1.04 22.56 -13.06
N TYR A 166 1.60 23.74 -13.38
CA TYR A 166 2.18 24.64 -12.39
C TYR A 166 2.07 26.09 -12.90
N GLY A 167 1.49 26.97 -12.09
CA GLY A 167 1.10 28.31 -12.53
C GLY A 167 0.26 28.27 -13.80
N GLU A 168 0.65 29.06 -14.77
CA GLU A 168 0.00 29.19 -16.07
C GLU A 168 0.39 28.09 -17.08
N VAL A 169 1.32 27.19 -16.70
CA VAL A 169 1.85 26.15 -17.58
C VAL A 169 1.05 24.86 -17.49
N VAL A 170 0.62 24.35 -18.64
CA VAL A 170 -0.06 23.05 -18.78
C VAL A 170 0.74 22.18 -19.74
N ASN A 171 1.29 21.08 -19.23
CA ASN A 171 2.00 20.09 -20.02
C ASN A 171 1.13 18.82 -20.14
N TYR A 172 0.80 18.41 -21.36
CA TYR A 172 0.04 17.17 -21.63
C TYR A 172 0.97 15.95 -21.60
N THR A 173 1.55 15.71 -20.44
CA THR A 173 2.49 14.61 -20.20
C THR A 173 2.09 13.84 -18.93
N GLY A 174 2.60 12.61 -18.82
CA GLY A 174 2.65 11.89 -17.55
C GLY A 174 3.70 12.45 -16.60
N PRO A 175 3.96 11.78 -15.47
CA PRO A 175 4.96 12.18 -14.49
C PRO A 175 6.35 12.37 -15.13
N ASN A 176 7.12 13.30 -14.62
CA ASN A 176 8.52 13.57 -15.06
C ASN A 176 8.68 13.85 -16.57
N GLY A 177 7.64 14.38 -17.22
CA GLY A 177 7.67 14.68 -18.65
C GLY A 177 7.55 13.45 -19.56
N LEU A 178 7.23 12.28 -19.03
CA LEU A 178 6.99 11.06 -19.80
C LEU A 178 5.69 11.16 -20.61
N GLN A 179 5.58 10.37 -21.65
CA GLN A 179 4.39 10.34 -22.50
C GLN A 179 3.13 9.99 -21.68
N ALA A 180 2.04 10.76 -21.88
CA ALA A 180 0.73 10.41 -21.37
C ALA A 180 0.05 9.38 -22.28
N ALA A 181 -0.80 8.52 -21.71
CA ALA A 181 -1.65 7.59 -22.44
C ALA A 181 -3.02 8.26 -22.74
N ASN A 182 -3.26 8.61 -23.98
CA ASN A 182 -4.40 9.50 -24.30
C ASN A 182 -5.62 8.80 -24.91
N TYR A 183 -5.48 7.54 -25.34
CA TYR A 183 -6.49 6.87 -26.15
C TYR A 183 -7.34 5.86 -25.35
N LEU A 184 -6.76 5.12 -24.43
CA LEU A 184 -7.44 4.05 -23.70
C LEU A 184 -8.68 4.53 -22.91
N SER A 185 -8.68 5.77 -22.43
CA SER A 185 -9.86 6.34 -21.74
C SER A 185 -11.13 6.32 -22.58
N GLN A 186 -11.01 6.54 -23.90
CA GLN A 186 -12.18 6.48 -24.78
C GLN A 186 -12.67 5.05 -24.93
N SER A 187 -11.76 4.09 -25.17
CA SER A 187 -12.11 2.68 -25.25
C SER A 187 -12.77 2.14 -23.96
N LEU A 188 -12.33 2.61 -22.79
CA LEU A 188 -12.96 2.27 -21.51
C LEU A 188 -14.42 2.78 -21.46
N LYS A 189 -14.65 4.04 -21.82
CA LYS A 189 -16.01 4.63 -21.87
C LYS A 189 -16.92 3.91 -22.87
N ASP A 190 -16.41 3.57 -24.04
CA ASP A 190 -17.16 2.85 -25.09
C ASP A 190 -17.58 1.45 -24.63
N ASN A 191 -16.83 0.84 -23.70
CA ASN A 191 -17.16 -0.42 -23.04
C ASN A 191 -17.93 -0.24 -21.70
N GLY A 192 -18.47 0.93 -21.43
CA GLY A 192 -19.34 1.20 -20.28
C GLY A 192 -18.61 1.35 -18.94
N VAL A 193 -17.30 1.63 -18.95
CA VAL A 193 -16.53 1.91 -17.73
C VAL A 193 -16.68 3.38 -17.34
N GLU A 194 -17.15 3.63 -16.13
CA GLU A 194 -17.27 4.96 -15.54
C GLU A 194 -15.91 5.47 -15.08
N LEU A 195 -15.51 6.64 -15.57
CA LEU A 195 -14.26 7.29 -15.23
C LEU A 195 -14.49 8.53 -14.36
N TYR A 196 -13.60 8.70 -13.38
CA TYR A 196 -13.43 9.91 -12.58
C TYR A 196 -12.11 10.60 -12.97
N ARG A 197 -11.98 11.86 -12.53
CA ARG A 197 -10.74 12.59 -12.68
C ARG A 197 -10.19 12.98 -11.33
N PHE A 198 -8.97 12.48 -11.01
CA PHE A 198 -8.29 12.79 -9.78
C PHE A 198 -7.00 13.58 -10.04
N LYS A 199 -6.52 14.24 -9.01
CA LYS A 199 -5.23 14.93 -9.04
C LYS A 199 -4.35 14.47 -7.89
N THR A 200 -3.04 14.55 -8.11
CA THR A 200 -2.04 14.50 -7.05
C THR A 200 -0.97 15.57 -7.33
N GLY A 201 0.08 15.62 -6.54
CA GLY A 201 1.14 16.60 -6.75
C GLY A 201 2.46 16.12 -6.17
N THR A 202 3.53 16.78 -6.57
CA THR A 202 4.88 16.51 -6.10
C THR A 202 5.61 17.83 -5.85
N PRO A 203 6.56 17.91 -4.88
CA PRO A 203 7.39 19.08 -4.68
C PRO A 203 8.50 19.18 -5.73
N ALA A 204 9.20 20.28 -5.74
CA ALA A 204 10.38 20.46 -6.58
C ALA A 204 11.51 19.50 -6.18
N ARG A 205 12.39 19.21 -7.13
CA ARG A 205 13.71 18.59 -6.90
C ARG A 205 14.75 19.70 -6.93
N ILE A 206 15.65 19.67 -5.96
CA ILE A 206 16.68 20.68 -5.76
C ILE A 206 18.07 20.06 -5.85
N ASP A 207 19.05 20.88 -6.23
CA ASP A 207 20.45 20.45 -6.29
C ASP A 207 21.07 20.43 -4.89
N LYS A 208 21.50 19.25 -4.44
CA LYS A 208 22.18 19.00 -3.16
C LYS A 208 23.31 20.01 -2.88
N ARG A 209 24.06 20.40 -3.90
CA ARG A 209 25.20 21.33 -3.81
C ARG A 209 24.79 22.78 -3.48
N SER A 210 23.49 23.10 -3.63
CA SER A 210 22.93 24.43 -3.33
C SER A 210 22.26 24.49 -1.96
N VAL A 211 22.32 23.41 -1.16
CA VAL A 211 21.71 23.29 0.17
C VAL A 211 22.78 23.50 1.25
N ASN A 212 22.47 24.31 2.24
CA ASN A 212 23.29 24.44 3.45
C ASN A 212 22.73 23.51 4.55
N PHE A 213 23.31 22.33 4.68
CA PHE A 213 22.91 21.32 5.67
C PHE A 213 23.30 21.66 7.11
N ASP A 214 24.31 22.50 7.33
CA ASP A 214 24.83 22.85 8.67
C ASP A 214 23.79 23.54 9.56
N VAL A 215 22.75 24.09 8.98
CA VAL A 215 21.66 24.79 9.68
C VAL A 215 20.38 23.96 9.79
N MET A 216 20.40 22.72 9.31
CA MET A 216 19.29 21.78 9.35
C MET A 216 19.52 20.70 10.40
N GLU A 217 18.47 20.04 10.83
CA GLU A 217 18.54 18.89 11.75
C GLU A 217 18.73 17.60 10.97
N GLU A 218 19.87 16.93 11.17
CA GLU A 218 20.17 15.66 10.51
C GLU A 218 19.29 14.53 11.07
N GLN A 219 18.76 13.71 10.18
CA GLN A 219 17.88 12.58 10.49
C GLN A 219 18.55 11.29 10.05
N PHE A 220 19.08 10.55 11.01
CA PHE A 220 19.73 9.26 10.79
C PHE A 220 18.72 8.14 10.60
N GLY A 221 19.13 7.07 9.90
CA GLY A 221 18.45 5.78 9.92
C GLY A 221 18.64 5.05 11.25
N ASP A 222 17.97 3.92 11.40
CA ASP A 222 18.17 3.04 12.55
C ASP A 222 19.49 2.28 12.44
N GLU A 223 20.18 2.03 13.56
CA GLU A 223 21.40 1.22 13.60
C GLU A 223 21.09 -0.25 13.29
N LYS A 224 20.02 -0.77 13.91
CA LYS A 224 19.51 -2.11 13.63
C LYS A 224 18.55 -2.05 12.45
N ILE A 225 18.88 -2.75 11.38
CA ILE A 225 18.10 -2.80 10.15
C ILE A 225 17.11 -3.96 10.21
N VAL A 226 15.84 -3.65 10.07
CA VAL A 226 14.78 -4.67 9.94
C VAL A 226 14.42 -4.80 8.45
N PRO A 227 14.60 -5.97 7.83
CA PRO A 227 14.23 -6.19 6.43
C PRO A 227 12.71 -6.06 6.21
N PHE A 228 12.29 -5.65 5.01
CA PHE A 228 10.89 -5.76 4.60
C PHE A 228 10.51 -7.19 4.23
N SER A 229 11.40 -7.90 3.55
CA SER A 229 11.16 -9.30 3.19
C SER A 229 11.45 -10.23 4.36
N PHE A 230 10.55 -11.19 4.59
CA PHE A 230 10.74 -12.27 5.57
C PHE A 230 11.79 -13.31 5.12
N THR A 231 12.32 -13.18 3.90
CA THR A 231 13.38 -14.05 3.40
C THR A 231 14.77 -13.50 3.66
N ASN A 232 14.90 -12.25 4.08
CA ASN A 232 16.18 -11.58 4.34
C ASN A 232 16.43 -11.44 5.84
N LYS A 233 17.70 -11.51 6.23
CA LYS A 233 18.19 -11.15 7.56
C LYS A 233 18.92 -9.81 7.48
N GLU A 234 19.23 -9.20 8.65
CA GLU A 234 19.93 -7.91 8.71
C GLU A 234 21.28 -7.97 7.98
N GLU A 235 22.05 -9.05 8.20
CA GLU A 235 23.36 -9.25 7.59
C GLU A 235 23.32 -9.30 6.05
N ASP A 236 22.21 -9.75 5.45
CA ASP A 236 22.06 -9.85 3.99
C ASP A 236 21.90 -8.49 3.32
N ILE A 237 21.40 -7.49 4.07
CA ILE A 237 21.01 -6.20 3.50
C ILE A 237 21.75 -5.01 4.11
N LYS A 238 22.56 -5.22 5.14
CA LYS A 238 23.28 -4.14 5.86
C LYS A 238 24.20 -3.35 4.93
N ARG A 239 24.06 -2.02 4.98
CA ARG A 239 24.88 -1.08 4.22
C ARG A 239 25.06 0.23 4.96
N GLU A 240 26.00 1.07 4.51
CA GLU A 240 26.12 2.45 4.96
C GLU A 240 24.85 3.23 4.54
N GLN A 241 24.29 3.98 5.49
CA GLN A 241 23.04 4.72 5.27
C GLN A 241 23.32 6.20 5.01
N ILE A 242 22.46 6.81 4.18
CA ILE A 242 22.51 8.23 3.84
C ILE A 242 21.45 8.97 4.67
N SER A 243 21.84 10.09 5.29
CA SER A 243 20.95 10.90 6.11
C SER A 243 19.92 11.68 5.28
N CYS A 244 18.79 11.96 5.91
CA CYS A 244 17.85 13.00 5.51
C CYS A 244 17.99 14.20 6.44
N TRP A 245 17.41 15.35 6.08
CA TRP A 245 17.48 16.56 6.89
C TRP A 245 16.12 17.17 7.10
N LEU A 246 15.96 17.82 8.24
CA LEU A 246 14.73 18.48 8.66
C LEU A 246 14.93 19.99 8.70
N THR A 247 13.99 20.70 8.11
CA THR A 247 13.87 22.17 8.17
C THR A 247 12.40 22.57 8.21
N TYR A 248 12.10 23.86 8.12
CA TYR A 248 10.74 24.38 8.29
C TYR A 248 10.46 25.54 7.35
N THR A 249 9.22 25.68 6.90
CA THR A 249 8.70 26.94 6.34
C THR A 249 8.64 28.00 7.46
N ASN A 250 8.43 29.25 7.08
CA ASN A 250 8.27 30.37 7.99
C ASN A 250 7.16 31.33 7.52
N GLU A 251 6.92 32.41 8.24
CA GLU A 251 5.85 33.36 7.94
C GLU A 251 6.04 34.06 6.59
N GLU A 252 7.29 34.30 6.18
CA GLU A 252 7.62 34.86 4.85
C GLU A 252 7.28 33.89 3.74
N THR A 253 7.65 32.61 3.90
CA THR A 253 7.23 31.53 2.99
C THR A 253 5.70 31.52 2.81
N HIS A 254 4.97 31.58 3.94
CA HIS A 254 3.51 31.55 3.93
C HIS A 254 2.90 32.81 3.30
N LYS A 255 3.53 33.98 3.49
CA LYS A 255 3.10 35.22 2.88
C LYS A 255 3.23 35.15 1.34
N ILE A 256 4.37 34.72 0.83
CA ILE A 256 4.58 34.54 -0.61
C ILE A 256 3.53 33.61 -1.21
N ILE A 257 3.24 32.49 -0.55
CA ILE A 257 2.22 31.56 -1.00
C ILE A 257 0.83 32.23 -1.04
N ARG A 258 0.42 32.90 0.05
CA ARG A 258 -0.89 33.57 0.11
C ARG A 258 -1.05 34.66 -0.95
N ASP A 259 0.01 35.43 -1.18
CA ASP A 259 -0.01 36.55 -2.15
C ASP A 259 -0.10 36.06 -3.62
N ASN A 260 0.07 34.76 -3.89
CA ASN A 260 0.06 34.17 -5.23
C ASN A 260 -0.94 33.00 -5.39
N LEU A 261 -1.93 32.88 -4.50
CA LEU A 261 -2.93 31.79 -4.59
C LEU A 261 -3.74 31.86 -5.88
N ASP A 262 -4.01 33.04 -6.39
CA ASP A 262 -4.72 33.29 -7.67
C ASP A 262 -3.98 32.72 -8.88
N ARG A 263 -2.65 32.56 -8.78
CA ARG A 263 -1.81 31.95 -9.81
C ARG A 263 -1.64 30.42 -9.67
N SER A 264 -2.21 29.83 -8.61
CA SER A 264 -2.21 28.38 -8.44
C SER A 264 -3.35 27.75 -9.25
N PRO A 265 -3.10 26.78 -10.16
CA PRO A 265 -4.13 26.08 -10.92
C PRO A 265 -5.22 25.44 -10.05
N ILE A 266 -4.91 25.11 -8.79
CA ILE A 266 -5.85 24.56 -7.81
C ILE A 266 -6.89 25.63 -7.42
N TYR A 267 -6.43 26.85 -7.11
CA TYR A 267 -7.26 27.96 -6.63
C TYR A 267 -7.88 28.77 -7.79
N ALA A 268 -7.24 28.77 -8.95
CA ALA A 268 -7.75 29.39 -10.17
C ALA A 268 -8.85 28.55 -10.88
N GLY A 269 -9.19 27.38 -10.37
CA GLY A 269 -10.23 26.52 -10.94
C GLY A 269 -9.86 25.84 -12.26
N VAL A 270 -8.57 25.78 -12.60
CA VAL A 270 -8.06 25.11 -13.82
C VAL A 270 -8.02 23.59 -13.64
N ILE A 271 -7.81 23.14 -12.40
CA ILE A 271 -7.79 21.73 -12.03
C ILE A 271 -9.22 21.27 -11.77
N GLU A 272 -9.66 20.26 -12.52
CA GLU A 272 -10.98 19.64 -12.41
C GLU A 272 -10.97 18.47 -11.40
N GLY A 273 -9.81 17.80 -11.26
CA GLY A 273 -9.64 16.61 -10.45
C GLY A 273 -9.63 16.86 -8.95
N THR A 274 -10.29 15.99 -8.20
CA THR A 274 -10.23 16.00 -6.72
C THR A 274 -8.88 15.50 -6.23
N GLY A 275 -8.28 16.22 -5.28
CA GLY A 275 -6.99 15.87 -4.68
C GLY A 275 -7.10 15.05 -3.39
N PRO A 276 -6.02 14.36 -2.98
CA PRO A 276 -6.01 13.55 -1.78
C PRO A 276 -6.04 14.42 -0.50
N ARG A 277 -6.93 14.12 0.41
CA ARG A 277 -7.11 14.81 1.69
C ARG A 277 -5.86 14.76 2.59
N TYR A 278 -5.12 13.66 2.54
CA TYR A 278 -3.98 13.39 3.44
C TYR A 278 -2.61 13.70 2.83
N CYS A 279 -2.58 14.27 1.64
CA CYS A 279 -1.37 14.80 1.01
C CYS A 279 -1.69 16.17 0.40
N PRO A 280 -2.04 17.17 1.25
CA PRO A 280 -2.35 18.51 0.78
C PRO A 280 -1.10 19.16 0.21
N SER A 281 -1.30 20.03 -0.79
CA SER A 281 -0.23 20.93 -1.26
C SER A 281 0.18 21.89 -0.15
N ILE A 282 1.32 22.57 -0.32
CA ILE A 282 1.73 23.58 0.66
C ILE A 282 0.75 24.75 0.69
N GLU A 283 0.14 25.11 -0.44
CA GLU A 283 -0.93 26.11 -0.53
C GLU A 283 -2.12 25.71 0.36
N ASP A 284 -2.58 24.44 0.26
CA ASP A 284 -3.67 23.92 1.09
C ASP A 284 -3.33 23.95 2.59
N LYS A 285 -2.07 23.64 2.95
CA LYS A 285 -1.62 23.69 4.34
C LYS A 285 -1.64 25.11 4.89
N VAL A 286 -1.13 26.07 4.12
CA VAL A 286 -1.05 27.48 4.53
C VAL A 286 -2.42 28.11 4.66
N VAL A 287 -3.39 27.70 3.82
CA VAL A 287 -4.78 28.18 3.91
C VAL A 287 -5.54 27.50 5.03
N ARG A 288 -5.51 26.16 5.11
CA ARG A 288 -6.30 25.40 6.10
C ARG A 288 -5.77 25.51 7.52
N PHE A 289 -4.47 25.73 7.70
CA PHE A 289 -3.80 25.84 8.98
C PHE A 289 -3.13 27.20 9.14
N ALA A 290 -3.88 28.27 8.88
CA ALA A 290 -3.40 29.65 8.86
C ALA A 290 -2.72 30.08 10.18
N ASP A 291 -3.13 29.50 11.31
CA ASP A 291 -2.55 29.76 12.64
C ASP A 291 -1.16 29.15 12.85
N ARG A 292 -0.74 28.22 11.98
CA ARG A 292 0.57 27.59 12.07
C ARG A 292 1.64 28.52 11.49
N LYS A 293 2.61 28.89 12.31
CA LYS A 293 3.74 29.76 11.90
C LYS A 293 4.75 29.03 11.03
N ARG A 294 4.78 27.70 11.05
CA ARG A 294 5.72 26.87 10.28
C ARG A 294 5.15 25.50 9.99
N HIS A 295 5.57 24.92 8.87
CA HIS A 295 5.35 23.52 8.50
C HIS A 295 6.68 22.81 8.36
N GLN A 296 6.73 21.56 8.77
CA GLN A 296 7.89 20.69 8.72
C GLN A 296 8.19 20.29 7.27
N LEU A 297 9.48 20.34 6.91
CA LEU A 297 10.00 19.96 5.61
C LEU A 297 11.12 18.94 5.77
N PHE A 298 11.10 17.90 4.94
CA PHE A 298 12.16 16.91 4.85
C PHE A 298 12.93 17.09 3.54
N ILE A 299 14.26 17.19 3.64
CA ILE A 299 15.17 17.19 2.49
C ILE A 299 15.72 15.76 2.39
N GLU A 300 15.27 15.06 1.37
CA GLU A 300 15.48 13.61 1.22
C GLU A 300 16.25 13.33 -0.07
N PRO A 301 17.37 12.57 -0.03
CA PRO A 301 18.09 12.19 -1.24
C PRO A 301 17.22 11.26 -2.12
N GLU A 302 17.25 11.43 -3.43
CA GLU A 302 16.54 10.57 -4.37
C GLU A 302 17.35 9.33 -4.81
N GLY A 303 18.63 9.26 -4.46
CA GLY A 303 19.52 8.14 -4.76
C GLY A 303 20.94 8.39 -4.30
N GLU A 304 21.77 7.38 -4.43
CA GLU A 304 23.19 7.41 -4.05
C GLU A 304 24.03 8.18 -5.10
N PHE A 305 23.71 8.01 -6.37
CA PHE A 305 24.47 8.55 -7.50
C PHE A 305 23.81 9.77 -8.16
N THR A 306 23.04 10.54 -7.40
CA THR A 306 22.39 11.77 -7.88
C THR A 306 22.56 12.91 -6.89
N ASN A 307 22.56 14.14 -7.40
CA ASN A 307 22.48 15.35 -6.58
C ASN A 307 21.02 15.83 -6.41
N GLU A 308 20.04 15.10 -6.90
CA GLU A 308 18.63 15.45 -6.73
C GLU A 308 18.17 15.18 -5.31
N MET A 309 17.59 16.21 -4.67
CA MET A 309 16.97 16.10 -3.35
C MET A 309 15.48 16.39 -3.47
N TYR A 310 14.67 15.55 -2.84
CA TYR A 310 13.23 15.72 -2.71
C TYR A 310 12.90 16.61 -1.51
N VAL A 311 12.01 17.58 -1.68
CA VAL A 311 11.61 18.50 -0.59
C VAL A 311 10.25 18.11 -0.05
N GLY A 312 10.23 17.09 0.82
CA GLY A 312 9.02 16.57 1.43
C GLY A 312 8.25 17.65 2.21
N GLY A 313 6.96 17.79 1.91
CA GLY A 313 6.10 18.79 2.54
C GLY A 313 5.83 20.04 1.72
N MET A 314 6.56 20.27 0.61
CA MET A 314 6.45 21.43 -0.29
C MET A 314 5.81 21.10 -1.65
N SER A 315 4.95 20.07 -1.70
CA SER A 315 4.17 19.83 -2.93
C SER A 315 3.36 21.07 -3.31
N SER A 316 3.47 21.52 -4.56
CA SER A 316 2.91 22.79 -5.02
C SER A 316 2.55 22.74 -6.49
N SER A 317 1.59 23.58 -6.88
CA SER A 317 1.31 23.90 -8.28
C SER A 317 1.52 25.38 -8.62
N LEU A 318 2.13 26.14 -7.72
CA LEU A 318 2.50 27.54 -7.98
C LEU A 318 3.49 27.67 -9.14
N PRO A 319 3.52 28.83 -9.86
CA PRO A 319 4.43 29.04 -10.97
C PRO A 319 5.89 29.06 -10.53
N GLU A 320 6.79 28.85 -11.47
CA GLU A 320 8.23 28.67 -11.22
C GLU A 320 8.88 29.83 -10.44
N ASP A 321 8.55 31.08 -10.79
CA ASP A 321 9.05 32.26 -10.10
C ASP A 321 8.65 32.28 -8.61
N VAL A 322 7.42 31.88 -8.31
CA VAL A 322 6.92 31.77 -6.94
C VAL A 322 7.57 30.58 -6.23
N GLN A 323 7.79 29.46 -6.91
CA GLN A 323 8.50 28.32 -6.35
C GLN A 323 9.90 28.74 -5.89
N TYR A 324 10.70 29.43 -6.74
CA TYR A 324 12.00 29.94 -6.33
C TYR A 324 11.91 30.90 -5.14
N ALA A 325 10.95 31.84 -5.17
CA ALA A 325 10.78 32.80 -4.10
C ALA A 325 10.47 32.12 -2.76
N MET A 326 9.49 31.20 -2.71
CA MET A 326 9.09 30.54 -1.46
C MET A 326 10.16 29.57 -0.93
N TYR A 327 10.89 28.85 -1.81
CA TYR A 327 11.94 27.95 -1.36
C TYR A 327 13.12 28.72 -0.76
N ARG A 328 13.49 29.89 -1.29
CA ARG A 328 14.61 30.71 -0.81
C ARG A 328 14.37 31.39 0.53
N THR A 329 13.14 31.41 1.03
CA THR A 329 12.85 31.86 2.39
C THR A 329 13.10 30.78 3.46
N VAL A 330 13.26 29.52 3.03
CA VAL A 330 13.45 28.38 3.94
C VAL A 330 14.91 28.33 4.38
N LYS A 331 15.12 28.17 5.71
CA LYS A 331 16.46 28.09 6.30
C LYS A 331 17.26 26.93 5.70
N GLY A 332 18.44 27.26 5.14
CA GLY A 332 19.33 26.32 4.45
C GLY A 332 19.05 26.17 2.95
N LEU A 333 18.01 26.82 2.43
CA LEU A 333 17.65 26.83 1.00
C LEU A 333 17.78 28.22 0.36
N GLU A 334 18.44 29.19 1.01
CA GLU A 334 18.53 30.59 0.56
C GLU A 334 19.16 30.71 -0.85
N ASN A 335 20.07 29.78 -1.20
CA ASN A 335 20.77 29.75 -2.49
C ASN A 335 20.31 28.58 -3.38
N VAL A 336 19.14 27.99 -3.08
CA VAL A 336 18.67 26.79 -3.74
C VAL A 336 18.56 26.93 -5.25
N LYS A 337 18.97 25.87 -5.95
CA LYS A 337 18.74 25.67 -7.39
C LYS A 337 17.73 24.55 -7.57
N ILE A 338 16.64 24.85 -8.26
CA ILE A 338 15.63 23.88 -8.62
C ILE A 338 16.09 23.14 -9.87
N ILE A 339 16.10 21.80 -9.82
CA ILE A 339 16.40 20.91 -10.94
C ILE A 339 15.11 20.59 -11.71
N ARG A 340 14.01 20.30 -10.97
CA ARG A 340 12.69 20.03 -11.52
C ARG A 340 11.65 20.81 -10.73
N ASN A 341 10.74 21.48 -11.40
CA ASN A 341 9.67 22.22 -10.77
C ASN A 341 8.69 21.29 -10.05
N ALA A 342 8.09 21.77 -8.97
CA ALA A 342 6.89 21.17 -8.41
C ALA A 342 5.73 21.27 -9.42
N TYR A 343 4.82 20.30 -9.40
CA TYR A 343 3.64 20.31 -10.26
C TYR A 343 2.48 19.56 -9.63
N ALA A 344 1.27 19.90 -10.00
CA ALA A 344 0.11 19.03 -9.85
C ALA A 344 -0.07 18.19 -11.13
N ILE A 345 -0.51 16.96 -10.98
CA ILE A 345 -0.86 16.09 -12.09
C ILE A 345 -2.31 15.64 -11.96
N GLU A 346 -3.08 15.78 -13.02
CA GLU A 346 -4.41 15.21 -13.17
C GLU A 346 -4.39 14.01 -14.10
N TYR A 347 -5.26 13.06 -13.83
CA TYR A 347 -5.34 11.81 -14.59
C TYR A 347 -6.74 11.17 -14.46
N ASP A 348 -7.13 10.34 -15.43
CA ASP A 348 -8.34 9.56 -15.36
C ASP A 348 -8.14 8.31 -14.48
N CYS A 349 -9.15 8.00 -13.67
CA CYS A 349 -9.26 6.80 -12.85
C CYS A 349 -10.70 6.28 -12.91
N ILE A 350 -10.95 5.08 -12.39
CA ILE A 350 -12.30 4.51 -12.35
C ILE A 350 -13.03 4.81 -11.05
N ASN A 351 -14.36 4.72 -11.10
CA ASN A 351 -15.16 4.46 -9.91
C ASN A 351 -14.93 3.01 -9.46
N PRO A 352 -14.26 2.73 -8.31
CA PRO A 352 -13.92 1.37 -7.92
C PRO A 352 -15.12 0.50 -7.51
N ASN A 353 -16.31 1.08 -7.31
CA ASN A 353 -17.53 0.32 -7.03
C ASN A 353 -17.94 -0.58 -8.22
N GLN A 354 -17.38 -0.36 -9.41
CA GLN A 354 -17.53 -1.23 -10.58
C GLN A 354 -16.76 -2.55 -10.46
N LEU A 355 -15.94 -2.69 -9.42
CA LEU A 355 -15.12 -3.89 -9.19
C LEU A 355 -15.78 -4.83 -8.17
N LYS A 356 -15.47 -6.12 -8.32
CA LYS A 356 -15.68 -7.14 -7.29
C LYS A 356 -14.54 -7.09 -6.27
N LEU A 357 -14.68 -7.80 -5.15
CA LEU A 357 -13.59 -8.00 -4.17
C LEU A 357 -12.34 -8.69 -4.76
N SER A 358 -12.50 -9.40 -5.87
CA SER A 358 -11.41 -9.98 -6.66
C SER A 358 -10.65 -8.97 -7.51
N LEU A 359 -11.09 -7.71 -7.56
CA LEU A 359 -10.67 -6.64 -8.45
C LEU A 359 -11.01 -6.88 -9.94
N GLU A 360 -11.89 -7.82 -10.24
CA GLU A 360 -12.50 -8.01 -11.57
C GLU A 360 -13.64 -7.01 -11.77
N PHE A 361 -13.76 -6.45 -12.99
CA PHE A 361 -14.91 -5.63 -13.34
C PHE A 361 -16.20 -6.46 -13.32
N ARG A 362 -17.29 -5.86 -12.83
CA ARG A 362 -18.60 -6.53 -12.75
C ARG A 362 -19.19 -6.77 -14.13
N ASN A 363 -19.01 -5.81 -15.04
CA ASN A 363 -19.66 -5.79 -16.35
C ASN A 363 -18.77 -6.34 -17.47
N ILE A 364 -17.47 -6.54 -17.25
CA ILE A 364 -16.52 -7.06 -18.24
C ILE A 364 -15.77 -8.23 -17.63
N GLN A 365 -16.17 -9.44 -18.02
CA GLN A 365 -15.56 -10.66 -17.52
C GLN A 365 -14.10 -10.78 -17.99
N GLY A 366 -13.19 -11.12 -17.07
CA GLY A 366 -11.77 -11.27 -17.35
C GLY A 366 -10.98 -9.96 -17.36
N LEU A 367 -11.63 -8.80 -17.18
CA LEU A 367 -10.97 -7.52 -17.00
C LEU A 367 -10.79 -7.23 -15.51
N PHE A 368 -9.55 -7.00 -15.10
CA PHE A 368 -9.15 -6.65 -13.74
C PHE A 368 -8.49 -5.28 -13.71
N SER A 369 -8.39 -4.68 -12.53
CA SER A 369 -7.60 -3.46 -12.38
C SER A 369 -6.98 -3.34 -11.00
N GLY A 370 -5.90 -2.53 -10.91
CA GLY A 370 -5.20 -2.29 -9.67
C GLY A 370 -4.47 -0.95 -9.63
N GLY A 371 -4.17 -0.51 -8.41
CA GLY A 371 -3.34 0.66 -8.16
C GLY A 371 -4.07 1.98 -8.20
N GLN A 372 -3.36 3.03 -8.60
CA GLN A 372 -3.88 4.40 -8.56
C GLN A 372 -5.05 4.60 -9.54
N PHE A 373 -5.12 3.81 -10.58
CA PHE A 373 -6.24 3.76 -11.51
C PHE A 373 -7.57 3.40 -10.83
N ASN A 374 -7.54 2.63 -9.73
CA ASN A 374 -8.71 2.33 -8.90
C ASN A 374 -9.06 3.46 -7.91
N GLY A 375 -8.52 4.66 -8.08
CA GLY A 375 -8.78 5.78 -7.19
C GLY A 375 -8.07 5.69 -5.84
N SER A 376 -7.02 4.91 -5.70
CA SER A 376 -6.13 4.90 -4.52
C SER A 376 -4.92 5.82 -4.72
N SER A 377 -4.16 6.08 -3.65
CA SER A 377 -2.94 6.87 -3.70
C SER A 377 -1.86 6.24 -2.83
N GLY A 378 -0.70 5.93 -3.42
CA GLY A 378 0.48 5.37 -2.78
C GLY A 378 1.01 4.15 -3.52
N TYR A 379 2.34 3.96 -3.44
CA TYR A 379 3.03 2.87 -4.14
C TYR A 379 2.65 1.50 -3.57
N GLU A 380 2.52 1.42 -2.26
CA GLU A 380 2.19 0.21 -1.51
C GLU A 380 0.72 -0.19 -1.73
N GLU A 381 -0.19 0.78 -1.73
CA GLU A 381 -1.59 0.57 -2.08
C GLU A 381 -1.74 0.09 -3.53
N ALA A 382 -0.90 0.60 -4.43
CA ALA A 382 -0.88 0.15 -5.82
C ALA A 382 -0.35 -1.27 -5.95
N ALA A 383 0.78 -1.57 -5.32
CA ALA A 383 1.43 -2.88 -5.38
C ALA A 383 0.52 -4.00 -4.86
N CYS A 384 -0.13 -3.82 -3.71
CA CYS A 384 -1.00 -4.86 -3.14
C CYS A 384 -2.25 -5.11 -3.99
N GLN A 385 -2.85 -4.08 -4.59
CA GLN A 385 -3.96 -4.26 -5.53
C GLN A 385 -3.49 -5.00 -6.79
N GLY A 386 -2.32 -4.60 -7.31
CA GLY A 386 -1.71 -5.28 -8.46
C GLY A 386 -1.46 -6.76 -8.20
N LEU A 387 -0.91 -7.10 -7.03
CA LEU A 387 -0.67 -8.48 -6.62
C LEU A 387 -1.97 -9.29 -6.61
N ILE A 388 -3.02 -8.81 -5.96
CA ILE A 388 -4.32 -9.50 -5.88
C ILE A 388 -4.99 -9.59 -7.26
N ALA A 389 -4.95 -8.52 -8.07
CA ALA A 389 -5.49 -8.55 -9.43
C ALA A 389 -4.75 -9.56 -10.32
N GLY A 390 -3.42 -9.61 -10.24
CA GLY A 390 -2.60 -10.55 -10.99
C GLY A 390 -2.82 -12.01 -10.56
N ILE A 391 -2.89 -12.27 -9.26
CA ILE A 391 -3.26 -13.61 -8.74
C ILE A 391 -4.62 -14.02 -9.29
N ASN A 392 -5.63 -13.17 -9.21
CA ASN A 392 -6.99 -13.51 -9.61
C ASN A 392 -7.15 -13.61 -11.12
N ALA A 393 -6.43 -12.81 -11.90
CA ALA A 393 -6.36 -12.94 -13.35
C ALA A 393 -5.77 -14.31 -13.77
N ALA A 394 -4.65 -14.71 -13.16
CA ALA A 394 -4.03 -16.01 -13.39
C ALA A 394 -4.94 -17.18 -12.96
N ARG A 395 -5.51 -17.10 -11.75
CA ARG A 395 -6.42 -18.15 -11.26
C ARG A 395 -7.63 -18.34 -12.15
N LYS A 396 -8.17 -17.25 -12.72
CA LYS A 396 -9.25 -17.31 -13.70
C LYS A 396 -8.81 -18.02 -14.98
N CYS A 397 -7.60 -17.76 -15.50
CA CYS A 397 -7.04 -18.48 -16.63
C CYS A 397 -6.87 -19.99 -16.36
N LEU A 398 -6.55 -20.33 -15.11
CA LEU A 398 -6.35 -21.70 -14.63
C LEU A 398 -7.64 -22.40 -14.18
N GLY A 399 -8.81 -21.74 -14.29
CA GLY A 399 -10.10 -22.30 -13.87
C GLY A 399 -10.24 -22.48 -12.35
N LYS A 400 -9.50 -21.71 -11.56
CA LYS A 400 -9.51 -21.73 -10.09
C LYS A 400 -10.34 -20.58 -9.51
N ASP A 401 -10.91 -20.77 -8.32
CA ASP A 401 -11.64 -19.74 -7.60
C ASP A 401 -10.75 -18.54 -7.24
N PRO A 402 -11.30 -17.31 -7.20
CA PRO A 402 -10.55 -16.14 -6.84
C PRO A 402 -10.10 -16.15 -5.38
N VAL A 403 -8.95 -15.56 -5.10
CA VAL A 403 -8.46 -15.26 -3.75
C VAL A 403 -9.06 -13.93 -3.29
N ILE A 404 -9.77 -13.98 -2.18
CA ILE A 404 -10.35 -12.79 -1.52
C ILE A 404 -9.86 -12.78 -0.08
N LEU A 405 -9.15 -11.72 0.28
CA LEU A 405 -8.71 -11.48 1.65
C LEU A 405 -9.76 -10.64 2.39
N ASP A 406 -10.20 -11.11 3.54
CA ASP A 406 -11.13 -10.34 4.35
C ASP A 406 -10.43 -9.31 5.25
N ARG A 407 -11.21 -8.42 5.84
CA ARG A 407 -10.72 -7.32 6.69
C ARG A 407 -10.05 -7.80 7.99
N SER A 408 -10.29 -9.03 8.40
CA SER A 408 -9.66 -9.62 9.59
C SER A 408 -8.36 -10.36 9.29
N GLN A 409 -8.08 -10.63 8.00
CA GLN A 409 -6.90 -11.35 7.55
C GLN A 409 -5.75 -10.42 7.16
N ALA A 410 -6.05 -9.28 6.53
CA ALA A 410 -5.03 -8.40 5.96
C ALA A 410 -5.47 -6.94 5.85
N TYR A 411 -4.50 -6.01 5.95
CA TYR A 411 -4.68 -4.61 5.52
C TYR A 411 -5.04 -4.52 4.02
N ILE A 412 -4.51 -5.43 3.20
CA ILE A 412 -4.89 -5.58 1.78
C ILE A 412 -6.40 -5.83 1.67
N GLY A 413 -6.96 -6.70 2.52
CA GLY A 413 -8.41 -6.95 2.58
C GLY A 413 -9.20 -5.72 2.99
N VAL A 414 -8.73 -4.97 4.01
CA VAL A 414 -9.34 -3.69 4.41
C VAL A 414 -9.35 -2.70 3.27
N LEU A 415 -8.22 -2.55 2.55
CA LEU A 415 -8.07 -1.62 1.44
C LEU A 415 -9.04 -1.95 0.29
N ILE A 416 -9.07 -3.20 -0.15
CA ILE A 416 -9.92 -3.63 -1.28
C ILE A 416 -11.39 -3.50 -0.90
N ASP A 417 -11.79 -3.95 0.28
CA ASP A 417 -13.18 -3.82 0.74
C ASP A 417 -13.61 -2.35 0.82
N ASP A 418 -12.77 -1.47 1.38
CA ASP A 418 -13.06 -0.03 1.43
C ASP A 418 -13.21 0.58 0.03
N LEU A 419 -12.35 0.20 -0.94
CA LEU A 419 -12.42 0.71 -2.30
C LEU A 419 -13.72 0.32 -3.02
N VAL A 420 -14.13 -0.94 -2.91
CA VAL A 420 -15.28 -1.46 -3.68
C VAL A 420 -16.64 -1.24 -2.99
N THR A 421 -16.66 -0.87 -1.70
CA THR A 421 -17.90 -0.71 -0.92
C THR A 421 -18.20 0.72 -0.51
N LYS A 422 -17.16 1.56 -0.33
CA LYS A 422 -17.32 2.95 0.09
C LYS A 422 -17.32 3.87 -1.12
N GLU A 423 -18.13 4.92 -1.08
CA GLU A 423 -18.03 5.99 -2.05
C GLU A 423 -16.76 6.81 -1.79
N ASN A 424 -15.85 6.77 -2.74
CA ASN A 424 -14.60 7.51 -2.68
C ASN A 424 -14.62 8.66 -3.68
N HIS A 425 -14.90 9.88 -3.19
CA HIS A 425 -14.87 11.11 -4.00
C HIS A 425 -13.47 11.78 -3.99
N GLU A 426 -12.53 11.20 -3.29
CA GLU A 426 -11.13 11.64 -3.20
C GLU A 426 -10.20 10.42 -3.26
N PRO A 427 -8.93 10.56 -3.67
CA PRO A 427 -7.99 9.45 -3.70
C PRO A 427 -7.87 8.76 -2.34
N TYR A 428 -8.19 7.47 -2.31
CA TYR A 428 -8.14 6.64 -1.11
C TYR A 428 -6.69 6.46 -0.64
N ARG A 429 -6.47 6.55 0.66
CA ARG A 429 -5.18 6.27 1.30
C ARG A 429 -5.36 5.35 2.49
N MET A 430 -4.52 4.32 2.57
CA MET A 430 -4.51 3.42 3.73
C MET A 430 -3.96 4.12 4.96
N MET A 431 -4.64 3.93 6.08
CA MET A 431 -4.24 4.39 7.41
C MET A 431 -4.52 3.32 8.45
N THR A 432 -3.73 3.28 9.52
CA THR A 432 -3.93 2.31 10.62
C THR A 432 -5.32 2.42 11.26
N SER A 433 -5.93 3.61 11.24
CA SER A 433 -7.27 3.84 11.78
C SER A 433 -8.40 3.19 10.98
N ARG A 434 -8.14 2.73 9.75
CA ARG A 434 -9.14 2.07 8.92
C ARG A 434 -9.30 0.58 9.24
N ALA A 435 -8.31 -0.02 9.89
CA ALA A 435 -8.36 -1.42 10.32
C ALA A 435 -8.99 -1.54 11.71
N GLU A 436 -9.96 -2.41 11.85
CA GLU A 436 -10.65 -2.71 13.10
C GLU A 436 -9.77 -3.57 14.04
N TYR A 437 -8.97 -4.48 13.48
CA TYR A 437 -8.22 -5.50 14.20
C TYR A 437 -6.71 -5.25 14.18
N ARG A 438 -6.28 -4.00 14.49
CA ARG A 438 -4.88 -3.55 14.32
C ARG A 438 -3.85 -4.40 15.04
N LEU A 439 -4.19 -4.97 16.19
CA LEU A 439 -3.27 -5.82 16.94
C LEU A 439 -3.10 -7.21 16.31
N LEU A 440 -4.08 -7.69 15.57
CA LEU A 440 -3.98 -8.92 14.78
C LEU A 440 -3.26 -8.66 13.45
N LEU A 441 -3.45 -7.47 12.85
CA LEU A 441 -2.93 -7.12 11.53
C LEU A 441 -1.60 -6.35 11.61
N ARG A 442 -0.67 -6.80 12.46
CA ARG A 442 0.64 -6.15 12.60
C ARG A 442 1.53 -6.44 11.37
N GLN A 443 2.51 -5.57 11.15
CA GLN A 443 3.51 -5.82 10.09
C GLN A 443 4.44 -7.00 10.43
N ASP A 444 4.79 -7.16 11.71
CA ASP A 444 5.72 -8.18 12.20
C ASP A 444 5.18 -9.61 12.09
N ASN A 445 3.87 -9.79 12.03
CA ASN A 445 3.20 -11.09 11.91
C ASN A 445 2.52 -11.32 10.57
N ALA A 446 2.82 -10.55 9.55
CA ALA A 446 2.18 -10.71 8.24
C ALA A 446 2.42 -12.12 7.64
N ASP A 447 3.61 -12.68 7.86
CA ASP A 447 3.95 -14.05 7.47
C ASP A 447 3.04 -15.09 8.16
N MET A 448 2.80 -14.94 9.48
CA MET A 448 1.93 -15.84 10.24
C MET A 448 0.50 -15.89 9.70
N ARG A 449 0.04 -14.80 9.08
CA ARG A 449 -1.32 -14.67 8.53
C ARG A 449 -1.42 -15.09 7.06
N LEU A 450 -0.42 -14.77 6.25
CA LEU A 450 -0.52 -14.77 4.80
C LEU A 450 0.43 -15.74 4.07
N THR A 451 1.54 -16.16 4.66
CA THR A 451 2.45 -17.11 4.02
C THR A 451 1.79 -18.47 3.73
N PRO A 452 0.91 -19.02 4.58
CA PRO A 452 0.15 -20.21 4.23
C PRO A 452 -0.75 -20.01 3.01
N ILE A 453 -1.38 -18.83 2.88
CA ILE A 453 -2.20 -18.50 1.71
C ILE A 453 -1.32 -18.36 0.46
N GLY A 454 -0.17 -17.68 0.57
CA GLY A 454 0.79 -17.55 -0.53
C GLY A 454 1.31 -18.90 -1.04
N HIS A 455 1.54 -19.86 -0.15
CA HIS A 455 1.94 -21.21 -0.49
C HIS A 455 0.78 -21.99 -1.18
N GLU A 456 -0.43 -21.93 -0.64
CA GLU A 456 -1.62 -22.54 -1.24
C GLU A 456 -1.89 -22.00 -2.66
N ILE A 457 -1.68 -20.71 -2.88
CA ILE A 457 -1.80 -20.06 -4.19
C ILE A 457 -0.74 -20.57 -5.16
N GLY A 458 0.47 -20.87 -4.68
CA GLY A 458 1.62 -21.30 -5.45
C GLY A 458 2.67 -20.20 -5.70
N LEU A 459 2.63 -19.08 -4.95
CA LEU A 459 3.63 -17.99 -5.05
C LEU A 459 4.77 -18.14 -4.04
N ILE A 460 4.57 -18.92 -2.99
CA ILE A 460 5.59 -19.29 -1.99
C ILE A 460 5.98 -20.74 -2.24
N ASP A 461 7.26 -20.99 -2.44
CA ASP A 461 7.82 -22.33 -2.63
C ASP A 461 7.89 -23.12 -1.30
N ASP A 462 8.13 -24.43 -1.42
CA ASP A 462 8.18 -25.34 -0.28
C ASP A 462 9.33 -24.96 0.68
N GLU A 463 10.50 -24.57 0.16
CA GLU A 463 11.66 -24.19 1.00
C GLU A 463 11.32 -22.98 1.90
N ARG A 464 10.70 -21.96 1.35
CA ARG A 464 10.27 -20.79 2.11
C ARG A 464 9.16 -21.15 3.10
N TYR A 465 8.25 -22.02 2.70
CA TYR A 465 7.18 -22.48 3.57
C TYR A 465 7.67 -23.33 4.73
N ASP A 466 8.64 -24.20 4.52
CA ASP A 466 9.28 -25.00 5.58
C ASP A 466 9.99 -24.10 6.61
N LYS A 467 10.69 -23.07 6.17
CA LYS A 467 11.28 -22.05 7.07
C LYS A 467 10.24 -21.34 7.91
N PHE A 468 9.11 -21.01 7.30
CA PHE A 468 7.97 -20.43 8.01
C PHE A 468 7.39 -21.38 9.05
N LEU A 469 7.20 -22.66 8.72
CA LEU A 469 6.70 -23.67 9.65
C LEU A 469 7.66 -23.86 10.86
N LEU A 470 8.96 -23.89 10.62
CA LEU A 470 9.96 -23.94 11.68
C LEU A 470 9.86 -22.73 12.63
N LYS A 471 9.78 -21.52 12.08
CA LYS A 471 9.57 -20.30 12.86
C LYS A 471 8.32 -20.39 13.72
N LYS A 472 7.21 -20.82 13.15
CA LYS A 472 5.93 -21.00 13.86
C LYS A 472 6.08 -21.99 15.02
N GLU A 473 6.67 -23.15 14.77
CA GLU A 473 6.94 -24.16 15.79
C GLU A 473 7.82 -23.62 16.92
N GLN A 474 8.88 -22.89 16.60
CA GLN A 474 9.77 -22.28 17.60
C GLN A 474 9.00 -21.31 18.51
N ILE A 475 8.15 -20.45 17.95
CA ILE A 475 7.33 -19.50 18.72
C ILE A 475 6.38 -20.25 19.66
N GLU A 476 5.64 -21.25 19.15
CA GLU A 476 4.65 -22.02 19.94
C GLU A 476 5.33 -22.83 21.06
N LYS A 477 6.43 -23.52 20.75
CA LYS A 477 7.20 -24.32 21.70
C LYS A 477 7.78 -23.47 22.82
N GLU A 478 8.35 -22.32 22.45
CA GLU A 478 9.00 -21.45 23.44
C GLU A 478 7.99 -20.75 24.35
N ILE A 479 6.87 -20.29 23.83
CA ILE A 479 5.78 -19.74 24.67
C ILE A 479 5.28 -20.79 25.67
N GLU A 480 5.13 -22.04 25.22
CA GLU A 480 4.69 -23.13 26.12
C GLU A 480 5.76 -23.45 27.17
N ARG A 481 7.06 -23.46 26.80
CA ARG A 481 8.17 -23.64 27.75
C ARG A 481 8.16 -22.55 28.84
N LEU A 482 8.01 -21.28 28.45
CA LEU A 482 8.04 -20.12 29.36
C LEU A 482 6.91 -20.16 30.41
N LYS A 483 5.78 -20.78 30.12
CA LYS A 483 4.68 -20.98 31.09
C LYS A 483 5.05 -21.96 32.21
N HIS A 484 5.96 -22.87 31.94
CA HIS A 484 6.32 -23.95 32.87
C HIS A 484 7.67 -23.75 33.57
N VAL A 485 8.52 -22.83 33.09
CA VAL A 485 9.80 -22.52 33.73
C VAL A 485 9.59 -21.59 34.93
N ASN A 486 9.75 -22.15 36.13
CA ASN A 486 9.60 -21.43 37.38
C ASN A 486 10.93 -20.88 37.87
N ILE A 487 10.98 -19.59 38.14
CA ILE A 487 12.12 -18.86 38.64
C ILE A 487 11.93 -18.51 40.12
N GLY A 488 12.84 -18.95 40.98
CA GLY A 488 12.81 -18.63 42.40
C GLY A 488 13.27 -17.21 42.70
N ALA A 489 12.81 -16.66 43.84
CA ALA A 489 13.18 -15.32 44.28
C ALA A 489 14.62 -15.29 44.92
N ASN A 490 15.60 -15.83 44.23
CA ASN A 490 17.00 -15.86 44.67
C ASN A 490 17.70 -14.52 44.41
N LYS A 491 18.94 -14.40 44.94
CA LYS A 491 19.73 -13.15 44.87
C LYS A 491 19.96 -12.69 43.43
N THR A 492 20.35 -13.57 42.53
CA THR A 492 20.64 -13.27 41.12
C THR A 492 19.40 -12.72 40.40
N VAL A 493 18.24 -13.33 40.63
CA VAL A 493 16.98 -12.88 40.05
C VAL A 493 16.58 -11.51 40.58
N GLN A 494 16.73 -11.26 41.89
CA GLN A 494 16.40 -9.98 42.49
C GLN A 494 17.29 -8.84 41.98
N GLU A 495 18.62 -9.12 41.87
CA GLU A 495 19.58 -8.15 41.33
C GLU A 495 19.28 -7.82 39.85
N LEU A 496 18.94 -8.81 39.03
CA LEU A 496 18.51 -8.57 37.66
C LEU A 496 17.26 -7.71 37.58
N LEU A 497 16.20 -8.06 38.32
CA LEU A 497 14.97 -7.29 38.34
C LEU A 497 15.18 -5.85 38.78
N GLU A 498 16.00 -5.63 39.82
CA GLU A 498 16.32 -4.29 40.32
C GLU A 498 17.12 -3.49 39.29
N SER A 499 18.08 -4.10 38.58
CA SER A 499 18.84 -3.46 37.50
C SER A 499 17.98 -3.03 36.30
N LEU A 500 16.88 -3.74 36.07
CA LEU A 500 15.91 -3.46 35.00
C LEU A 500 14.76 -2.56 35.47
N GLY A 501 14.81 -2.04 36.72
CA GLY A 501 13.76 -1.18 37.29
C GLY A 501 12.46 -1.90 37.60
N SER A 502 12.49 -3.24 37.68
CA SER A 502 11.32 -4.05 38.00
C SER A 502 11.21 -4.34 39.50
N THR A 503 9.98 -4.61 39.95
CA THR A 503 9.71 -4.96 41.35
C THR A 503 10.26 -6.34 41.70
N LYS A 504 10.80 -6.47 42.92
CA LYS A 504 11.32 -7.73 43.46
C LYS A 504 10.21 -8.79 43.55
N LEU A 505 10.59 -10.05 43.44
CA LEU A 505 9.69 -11.18 43.65
C LEU A 505 9.53 -11.48 45.14
N ASN A 506 8.30 -11.67 45.62
CA ASN A 506 8.01 -12.15 46.96
C ASN A 506 8.00 -13.69 47.03
N SER A 507 7.73 -14.33 45.91
CA SER A 507 7.69 -15.80 45.73
C SER A 507 8.17 -16.16 44.32
N GLY A 508 8.29 -17.45 44.01
CA GLY A 508 8.57 -17.90 42.64
C GLY A 508 7.54 -17.42 41.64
N SER A 509 7.97 -17.18 40.41
CA SER A 509 7.15 -16.75 39.27
C SER A 509 7.56 -17.50 38.02
N THR A 510 6.69 -17.66 37.03
CA THR A 510 7.09 -18.19 35.73
C THR A 510 7.80 -17.11 34.89
N LEU A 511 8.60 -17.53 33.93
CA LEU A 511 9.20 -16.59 32.98
C LEU A 511 8.14 -15.86 32.16
N GLU A 512 7.04 -16.52 31.80
CA GLU A 512 5.89 -15.90 31.12
C GLU A 512 5.31 -14.73 31.94
N GLU A 513 5.10 -14.93 33.26
CA GLU A 513 4.58 -13.87 34.14
C GLU A 513 5.54 -12.69 34.26
N LEU A 514 6.86 -12.95 34.21
CA LEU A 514 7.87 -11.89 34.20
C LEU A 514 7.84 -11.10 32.89
N ILE A 515 7.73 -11.75 31.72
CA ILE A 515 7.62 -11.08 30.42
C ILE A 515 6.37 -10.20 30.34
N LYS A 516 5.27 -10.52 31.03
CA LYS A 516 4.06 -9.68 31.08
C LYS A 516 4.28 -8.31 31.74
N ARG A 517 5.37 -8.13 32.49
CA ARG A 517 5.72 -6.84 33.08
C ARG A 517 6.20 -5.85 32.00
N PRO A 518 5.78 -4.57 32.03
CA PRO A 518 6.12 -3.60 30.98
C PRO A 518 7.61 -3.42 30.73
N GLU A 519 8.40 -3.41 31.79
CA GLU A 519 9.84 -3.17 31.78
C GLU A 519 10.68 -4.39 31.40
N LEU A 520 10.09 -5.60 31.38
CA LEU A 520 10.78 -6.84 31.06
C LEU A 520 10.41 -7.33 29.66
N ASN A 521 11.30 -8.08 29.05
CA ASN A 521 11.10 -8.74 27.77
C ASN A 521 11.85 -10.09 27.75
N TYR A 522 11.67 -10.87 26.68
CA TYR A 522 12.29 -12.17 26.54
C TYR A 522 13.82 -12.08 26.58
N GLU A 523 14.40 -11.07 25.92
CA GLU A 523 15.85 -10.91 25.80
C GLU A 523 16.53 -10.58 27.14
N CYS A 524 15.94 -9.68 27.93
CA CYS A 524 16.53 -9.23 29.20
C CYS A 524 16.50 -10.31 30.31
N LEU A 525 15.68 -11.36 30.14
CA LEU A 525 15.61 -12.48 31.10
C LEU A 525 16.62 -13.59 30.81
N ALA A 526 17.41 -13.52 29.73
CA ALA A 526 18.44 -14.52 29.39
C ALA A 526 19.40 -14.89 30.55
N PRO A 527 19.88 -13.95 31.41
CA PRO A 527 20.77 -14.29 32.51
C PRO A 527 20.16 -15.22 33.58
N ILE A 528 18.86 -15.32 33.64
CA ILE A 528 18.14 -16.18 34.63
C ILE A 528 17.45 -17.38 33.97
N ASP A 529 17.66 -17.60 32.69
CA ASP A 529 17.10 -18.69 31.87
C ASP A 529 18.23 -19.46 31.17
N PRO A 530 18.98 -20.31 31.91
CA PRO A 530 20.15 -21.00 31.37
C PRO A 530 19.81 -22.07 30.32
N ASP A 531 18.59 -22.58 30.32
CA ASP A 531 18.13 -23.62 29.39
C ASP A 531 17.51 -23.01 28.09
N ARG A 532 17.64 -21.71 27.90
CA ARG A 532 17.16 -21.00 26.72
C ARG A 532 17.97 -21.36 25.48
N GLU A 533 17.27 -21.80 24.43
CA GLU A 533 17.88 -21.97 23.12
C GLU A 533 18.03 -20.59 22.41
N PRO A 534 19.07 -20.38 21.59
CA PRO A 534 19.20 -19.19 20.79
C PRO A 534 18.10 -19.18 19.70
N LEU A 535 17.37 -18.07 19.60
CA LEU A 535 16.31 -17.86 18.63
C LEU A 535 16.59 -16.59 17.82
N ASP A 536 16.10 -16.58 16.60
CA ASP A 536 16.19 -15.39 15.74
C ASP A 536 15.36 -14.22 16.34
N ASP A 537 15.77 -13.00 16.09
CA ASP A 537 15.16 -11.78 16.66
C ASP A 537 13.67 -11.65 16.36
N ASP A 538 13.24 -12.04 15.17
CA ASP A 538 11.84 -11.99 14.76
C ASP A 538 10.98 -13.06 15.48
N VAL A 539 11.57 -14.20 15.87
CA VAL A 539 10.92 -15.19 16.76
C VAL A 539 10.76 -14.60 18.16
N ALA A 540 11.82 -14.02 18.70
CA ALA A 540 11.81 -13.39 20.03
C ALA A 540 10.80 -12.23 20.10
N GLU A 541 10.70 -11.42 19.06
CA GLU A 541 9.69 -10.36 18.96
C GLU A 541 8.27 -10.92 19.02
N GLN A 542 7.97 -12.00 18.28
CA GLN A 542 6.66 -12.65 18.33
C GLN A 542 6.34 -13.22 19.72
N ILE A 543 7.31 -13.82 20.41
CA ILE A 543 7.16 -14.32 21.78
C ILE A 543 6.77 -13.17 22.72
N ASN A 544 7.52 -12.07 22.69
CA ASN A 544 7.22 -10.88 23.50
C ASN A 544 5.83 -10.35 23.28
N ILE A 545 5.42 -10.17 22.02
CA ILE A 545 4.13 -9.58 21.68
C ILE A 545 2.98 -10.53 22.08
N ASN A 546 3.09 -11.81 21.76
CA ASN A 546 2.06 -12.78 22.05
C ASN A 546 1.82 -12.92 23.57
N ILE A 547 2.87 -12.89 24.39
CA ILE A 547 2.75 -12.96 25.86
C ILE A 547 2.21 -11.64 26.42
N LYS A 548 2.78 -10.49 26.06
CA LYS A 548 2.39 -9.19 26.63
C LYS A 548 0.97 -8.78 26.26
N TYR A 549 0.54 -9.10 25.07
CA TYR A 549 -0.76 -8.68 24.53
C TYR A 549 -1.80 -9.81 24.46
N GLU A 550 -1.54 -10.97 25.09
CA GLU A 550 -2.39 -12.16 25.05
C GLU A 550 -3.88 -11.85 25.27
N GLY A 551 -4.21 -11.11 26.33
CA GLY A 551 -5.59 -10.77 26.66
C GLY A 551 -6.28 -9.89 25.62
N TYR A 552 -5.54 -8.97 25.01
CA TYR A 552 -6.06 -8.10 23.94
C TYR A 552 -6.23 -8.87 22.63
N ILE A 553 -5.27 -9.73 22.28
CA ILE A 553 -5.31 -10.60 21.10
C ILE A 553 -6.53 -11.52 21.20
N LYS A 554 -6.73 -12.19 22.33
CA LYS A 554 -7.87 -13.08 22.56
C LYS A 554 -9.22 -12.36 22.40
N ARG A 555 -9.32 -11.12 22.91
CA ARG A 555 -10.53 -10.29 22.75
C ARG A 555 -10.78 -9.94 21.29
N GLN A 556 -9.74 -9.56 20.52
CA GLN A 556 -9.90 -9.28 19.09
C GLN A 556 -10.28 -10.53 18.29
N LEU A 557 -9.72 -11.69 18.63
CA LEU A 557 -10.11 -12.96 17.98
C LEU A 557 -11.60 -13.27 18.18
N GLN A 558 -12.15 -13.03 19.38
CA GLN A 558 -13.60 -13.17 19.63
C GLN A 558 -14.44 -12.21 18.76
N GLN A 559 -13.97 -10.99 18.57
CA GLN A 559 -14.63 -10.02 17.65
C GLN A 559 -14.57 -10.49 16.20
N VAL A 560 -13.45 -11.06 15.77
CA VAL A 560 -13.28 -11.64 14.43
C VAL A 560 -14.23 -12.80 14.19
N GLU A 561 -14.46 -13.67 15.18
CA GLU A 561 -15.44 -14.74 15.05
C GLU A 561 -16.87 -14.22 14.83
N GLN A 562 -17.24 -13.14 15.51
CA GLN A 562 -18.54 -12.49 15.29
C GLN A 562 -18.61 -11.83 13.90
N PHE A 563 -17.55 -11.16 13.48
CA PHE A 563 -17.44 -10.59 12.14
C PHE A 563 -17.62 -11.66 11.05
N LYS A 564 -16.89 -12.78 11.15
CA LYS A 564 -17.00 -13.90 10.20
C LYS A 564 -18.40 -14.48 10.10
N LYS A 565 -19.16 -14.51 11.18
CA LYS A 565 -20.56 -14.95 11.14
C LYS A 565 -21.43 -14.06 10.25
N MET A 566 -21.16 -12.76 10.19
CA MET A 566 -21.86 -11.82 9.30
C MET A 566 -21.36 -11.93 7.86
N GLU A 567 -20.05 -12.09 7.66
CA GLU A 567 -19.45 -12.28 6.33
C GLU A 567 -19.90 -13.59 5.66
N ASN A 568 -20.05 -14.65 6.43
CA ASN A 568 -20.54 -15.94 5.93
C ASN A 568 -22.04 -15.95 5.58
N LYS A 569 -22.79 -14.91 5.93
CA LYS A 569 -24.17 -14.73 5.47
C LYS A 569 -24.19 -14.12 4.07
N LEU A 570 -24.02 -14.96 3.05
CA LEU A 570 -24.00 -14.53 1.66
C LEU A 570 -25.36 -14.00 1.22
N ILE A 571 -25.36 -12.92 0.46
CA ILE A 571 -26.52 -12.34 -0.20
C ILE A 571 -26.63 -12.99 -1.57
N PRO A 572 -27.77 -13.59 -1.92
CA PRO A 572 -27.97 -14.19 -3.24
C PRO A 572 -27.83 -13.15 -4.36
N ASP A 573 -27.12 -13.46 -5.43
CA ASP A 573 -26.99 -12.56 -6.59
C ASP A 573 -28.34 -12.21 -7.25
N THR A 574 -29.34 -13.08 -7.04
CA THR A 574 -30.72 -12.92 -7.55
C THR A 574 -31.61 -12.04 -6.68
N ILE A 575 -31.07 -11.45 -5.60
CA ILE A 575 -31.88 -10.62 -4.71
C ILE A 575 -32.38 -9.36 -5.44
N ASN A 576 -33.70 -9.11 -5.32
CA ASN A 576 -34.29 -7.87 -5.78
C ASN A 576 -34.54 -6.95 -4.58
N TYR A 577 -33.72 -5.94 -4.41
CA TYR A 577 -33.82 -5.00 -3.28
C TYR A 577 -35.10 -4.16 -3.29
N ASP A 578 -35.80 -4.00 -4.42
CA ASP A 578 -37.09 -3.32 -4.50
C ASP A 578 -38.22 -4.11 -3.83
N GLU A 579 -38.08 -5.43 -3.75
CA GLU A 579 -39.04 -6.32 -3.11
C GLU A 579 -38.81 -6.46 -1.60
N VAL A 580 -37.72 -5.92 -1.08
CA VAL A 580 -37.42 -5.95 0.36
C VAL A 580 -38.19 -4.84 1.07
N HIS A 581 -39.41 -5.17 1.53
CA HIS A 581 -40.25 -4.21 2.23
C HIS A 581 -39.59 -3.65 3.49
N ASN A 582 -39.80 -2.37 3.75
CA ASN A 582 -39.26 -1.60 4.88
C ASN A 582 -37.75 -1.27 4.82
N LEU A 583 -37.06 -1.50 3.69
CA LEU A 583 -35.78 -0.84 3.45
C LEU A 583 -36.00 0.65 3.14
N ARG A 584 -35.11 1.51 3.65
CA ARG A 584 -35.11 2.91 3.29
C ARG A 584 -34.69 3.06 1.82
N THR A 585 -35.25 4.07 1.12
CA THR A 585 -34.95 4.34 -0.30
C THR A 585 -33.45 4.50 -0.55
N GLU A 586 -32.74 5.21 0.35
CA GLU A 586 -31.30 5.37 0.29
C GLU A 586 -30.57 4.02 0.37
N ALA A 587 -30.97 3.15 1.31
CA ALA A 587 -30.38 1.82 1.47
C ALA A 587 -30.59 0.95 0.21
N VAL A 588 -31.79 0.99 -0.38
CA VAL A 588 -32.09 0.29 -1.64
C VAL A 588 -31.17 0.76 -2.77
N GLN A 589 -31.01 2.07 -2.94
CA GLN A 589 -30.14 2.64 -3.97
C GLN A 589 -28.67 2.21 -3.77
N LYS A 590 -28.17 2.28 -2.52
CA LYS A 590 -26.80 1.92 -2.19
C LYS A 590 -26.52 0.43 -2.35
N LEU A 591 -27.43 -0.43 -1.89
CA LEU A 591 -27.31 -1.88 -2.05
C LEU A 591 -27.32 -2.29 -3.52
N LYS A 592 -28.15 -1.64 -4.35
CA LYS A 592 -28.16 -1.86 -5.81
C LYS A 592 -26.88 -1.40 -6.48
N ALA A 593 -26.31 -0.27 -6.06
CA ALA A 593 -25.09 0.27 -6.65
C ALA A 593 -23.85 -0.58 -6.31
N VAL A 594 -23.75 -1.06 -5.06
CA VAL A 594 -22.59 -1.78 -4.57
C VAL A 594 -22.68 -3.28 -4.82
N HIS A 595 -23.89 -3.87 -4.87
CA HIS A 595 -24.12 -5.32 -4.97
C HIS A 595 -23.29 -6.12 -3.95
N PRO A 596 -23.49 -5.90 -2.62
CA PRO A 596 -22.68 -6.56 -1.62
C PRO A 596 -22.83 -8.08 -1.66
N HIS A 597 -21.69 -8.76 -1.50
CA HIS A 597 -21.66 -10.24 -1.52
C HIS A 597 -22.17 -10.86 -0.21
N SER A 598 -22.02 -10.14 0.90
CA SER A 598 -22.40 -10.63 2.25
C SER A 598 -23.18 -9.57 3.02
N VAL A 599 -23.90 -10.04 4.06
CA VAL A 599 -24.56 -9.15 5.02
C VAL A 599 -23.54 -8.30 5.77
N GLY A 600 -22.35 -8.85 6.07
CA GLY A 600 -21.24 -8.10 6.65
C GLY A 600 -20.78 -6.96 5.74
N GLN A 601 -20.58 -7.21 4.46
CA GLN A 601 -20.24 -6.17 3.48
C GLN A 601 -21.36 -5.13 3.37
N ALA A 602 -22.62 -5.55 3.28
CA ALA A 602 -23.77 -4.65 3.24
C ALA A 602 -23.81 -3.69 4.45
N SER A 603 -23.45 -4.15 5.64
CA SER A 603 -23.44 -3.34 6.86
C SER A 603 -22.38 -2.21 6.88
N ARG A 604 -21.37 -2.29 6.00
CA ARG A 604 -20.30 -1.29 5.88
C ARG A 604 -20.56 -0.24 4.81
N ILE A 605 -21.61 -0.42 4.01
CA ILE A 605 -21.98 0.54 2.96
C ILE A 605 -22.50 1.83 3.61
N SER A 606 -21.92 2.96 3.22
CA SER A 606 -22.40 4.28 3.66
C SER A 606 -23.85 4.49 3.25
N GLY A 607 -24.71 4.87 4.20
CA GLY A 607 -26.15 5.05 3.97
C GLY A 607 -27.01 3.81 4.30
N VAL A 608 -26.40 2.66 4.60
CA VAL A 608 -27.08 1.45 5.10
C VAL A 608 -26.98 1.40 6.63
N SER A 609 -28.13 1.41 7.31
CA SER A 609 -28.18 1.41 8.77
C SER A 609 -28.29 -0.02 9.36
N PRO A 610 -28.04 -0.21 10.66
CA PRO A 610 -28.26 -1.50 11.33
C PRO A 610 -29.72 -2.00 11.20
N SER A 611 -30.71 -1.08 11.14
CA SER A 611 -32.11 -1.45 10.92
C SER A 611 -32.35 -2.00 9.52
N ASP A 612 -31.71 -1.40 8.49
CA ASP A 612 -31.81 -1.91 7.11
C ASP A 612 -31.18 -3.32 7.02
N ILE A 613 -30.07 -3.56 7.71
CA ILE A 613 -29.45 -4.89 7.77
C ILE A 613 -30.38 -5.92 8.43
N SER A 614 -31.07 -5.54 9.51
CA SER A 614 -32.02 -6.42 10.16
C SER A 614 -33.18 -6.79 9.23
N VAL A 615 -33.72 -5.82 8.49
CA VAL A 615 -34.78 -6.03 7.49
C VAL A 615 -34.29 -6.95 6.37
N LEU A 616 -33.08 -6.71 5.85
CA LEU A 616 -32.47 -7.54 4.81
C LEU A 616 -32.32 -9.01 5.28
N MET A 617 -31.83 -9.23 6.51
CA MET A 617 -31.67 -10.56 7.06
C MET A 617 -33.01 -11.30 7.19
N ILE A 618 -34.05 -10.64 7.66
CA ILE A 618 -35.39 -11.23 7.78
C ILE A 618 -35.92 -11.64 6.39
N TYR A 619 -35.76 -10.76 5.40
CA TYR A 619 -36.18 -11.05 4.02
C TYR A 619 -35.42 -12.26 3.44
N MET A 620 -34.11 -12.34 3.63
CA MET A 620 -33.30 -13.48 3.18
C MET A 620 -33.72 -14.80 3.85
N GLU A 621 -34.08 -14.76 5.12
CA GLU A 621 -34.64 -15.93 5.85
C GLU A 621 -35.97 -16.39 5.24
N GLN A 622 -36.86 -15.43 4.95
CA GLN A 622 -38.15 -15.73 4.30
C GLN A 622 -37.98 -16.31 2.88
N MET A 623 -36.98 -15.82 2.10
CA MET A 623 -36.64 -16.39 0.80
C MET A 623 -36.17 -17.85 0.90
N ARG A 624 -35.40 -18.19 1.95
CA ARG A 624 -34.95 -19.59 2.19
C ARG A 624 -36.12 -20.54 2.52
N HIS A 625 -37.14 -20.06 3.21
CA HIS A 625 -38.32 -20.84 3.55
C HIS A 625 -39.35 -20.96 2.41
N ARG A 626 -39.22 -20.14 1.35
CA ARG A 626 -40.08 -20.20 0.15
C ARG A 626 -39.53 -21.11 -0.95
N LYS A 627 -38.26 -21.55 -0.86
CA LYS A 627 -37.64 -22.59 -1.67
C LYS A 627 -37.75 -23.95 -0.93
#